data_bffff15d27ade3b07dfc1b52775f3387
#
_entry.id   bffff15d27ade3b07dfc1b52775f3387
#
_cell.length_a   1.000
_cell.length_b   1.000
_cell.length_c   1.000
_cell.angle_alpha   90.00
_cell.angle_beta   90.00
_cell.angle_gamma   90.00
#
_symmetry.space_group_name_H-M   'P 1'
#
loop_
_entity.id
_entity.type
_entity.pdbx_description
1 polymer ?
#
loop_
_entity_poly.entity_id
_entity_poly.type
_entity_poly.pdbx_seq_one_letter_code
_entity_poly.pdbx_strand_id
1 'polypeptide(L)'
;AGTTDTFTVVLTAQPASNVVLTVASSDTGEATVNTPLTFTSANWDTPQTVTVTGVNDNLVDGTITSTITVAVKDDSSDNNFDPVADQTVSATTTDNDVAGFTVVQSGGSTGVAETGTTDTFTVVLDAQPTSDVVLMMTSSDTGEATVTGTLTFTPVNWNSAQTVTVTGVDDNIIDGTITSTITISVVDASSDNNFDPVADKTVSATTTDNDTAGFTVVQSGGSTGVAETGTTDTFTVVLNAQPASDVVLTVTSSDTGE
;
A
#
# COMPACT_ATOMS: atom_id res chain seq x y z
N ALA A 1 -8.38 16.28 -17.70
CA ALA A 1 -7.94 16.53 -19.09
C ALA A 1 -6.57 17.20 -19.02
N GLY A 2 -5.61 16.70 -19.77
CA GLY A 2 -4.24 17.20 -19.79
C GLY A 2 -4.17 18.66 -20.23
N THR A 3 -3.12 19.35 -19.81
CA THR A 3 -2.79 20.70 -20.29
C THR A 3 -2.37 20.66 -21.75
N THR A 4 -2.50 21.79 -22.47
CA THR A 4 -2.09 21.90 -23.87
C THR A 4 -1.01 22.95 -24.02
N ASP A 5 -0.08 22.71 -24.95
CA ASP A 5 0.86 23.70 -25.45
C ASP A 5 0.88 23.64 -26.98
N THR A 6 1.47 24.66 -27.65
CA THR A 6 1.42 24.76 -29.09
C THR A 6 2.76 25.19 -29.69
N PHE A 7 3.02 24.72 -30.90
CA PHE A 7 4.05 25.27 -31.78
C PHE A 7 3.50 25.49 -33.17
N THR A 8 4.18 26.21 -34.02
CA THR A 8 3.74 26.49 -35.39
C THR A 8 4.72 25.89 -36.39
N VAL A 9 4.17 25.46 -37.52
CA VAL A 9 4.92 24.98 -38.69
C VAL A 9 4.58 25.85 -39.88
N VAL A 10 5.57 26.18 -40.71
CA VAL A 10 5.44 26.93 -41.95
C VAL A 10 6.45 26.41 -42.96
N LEU A 11 6.11 26.38 -44.24
CA LEU A 11 7.07 26.01 -45.29
C LEU A 11 8.03 27.19 -45.57
N THR A 12 9.23 26.87 -45.98
CA THR A 12 10.27 27.88 -46.33
C THR A 12 10.26 28.22 -47.80
N ALA A 13 9.51 27.49 -48.63
CA ALA A 13 9.33 27.75 -50.06
C ALA A 13 7.92 27.39 -50.53
N GLN A 14 7.46 28.05 -51.58
CA GLN A 14 6.14 27.81 -52.17
C GLN A 14 6.15 26.46 -52.91
N PRO A 15 5.23 25.53 -52.59
CA PRO A 15 5.11 24.27 -53.32
C PRO A 15 4.30 24.44 -54.62
N ALA A 16 4.60 23.59 -55.59
CA ALA A 16 3.82 23.53 -56.83
C ALA A 16 2.49 22.73 -56.69
N SER A 17 2.44 21.83 -55.77
CA SER A 17 1.24 21.09 -55.34
C SER A 17 1.18 21.02 -53.81
N ASN A 18 0.17 20.39 -53.23
CA ASN A 18 0.01 20.32 -51.79
C ASN A 18 1.21 19.61 -51.14
N VAL A 19 1.58 20.04 -49.91
CA VAL A 19 2.48 19.35 -49.01
C VAL A 19 1.71 18.95 -47.75
N VAL A 20 1.67 17.66 -47.48
CA VAL A 20 1.03 17.10 -46.30
C VAL A 20 2.11 16.70 -45.30
N LEU A 21 2.02 17.25 -44.09
CA LEU A 21 2.90 16.86 -43.00
C LEU A 21 2.16 16.00 -42.00
N THR A 22 2.79 14.92 -41.60
CA THR A 22 2.38 14.13 -40.43
C THR A 22 3.09 14.66 -39.19
N VAL A 23 2.38 14.65 -38.08
CA VAL A 23 2.93 14.97 -36.76
C VAL A 23 2.68 13.77 -35.86
N ALA A 24 3.70 13.27 -35.22
CA ALA A 24 3.61 12.07 -34.38
C ALA A 24 4.36 12.27 -33.06
N SER A 25 3.77 11.78 -31.97
CA SER A 25 4.44 11.66 -30.68
C SER A 25 5.15 10.31 -30.57
N SER A 26 6.36 10.29 -29.97
CA SER A 26 7.07 9.05 -29.65
C SER A 26 6.39 8.29 -28.53
N ASP A 27 5.59 8.99 -27.68
CA ASP A 27 4.85 8.41 -26.60
C ASP A 27 3.44 9.03 -26.51
N THR A 28 2.45 8.28 -26.95
CA THR A 28 1.05 8.70 -26.95
C THR A 28 0.36 8.46 -25.61
N GLY A 29 0.99 7.74 -24.69
CA GLY A 29 0.58 7.61 -23.29
C GLY A 29 0.78 8.91 -22.55
N GLU A 30 1.82 9.70 -22.96
CA GLU A 30 2.21 10.94 -22.32
C GLU A 30 1.72 12.18 -23.06
N ALA A 31 1.89 12.23 -24.38
CA ALA A 31 1.53 13.39 -25.17
C ALA A 31 0.91 12.99 -26.51
N THR A 32 -0.20 13.62 -26.86
CA THR A 32 -0.86 13.48 -28.15
C THR A 32 -0.79 14.78 -28.94
N VAL A 33 -0.93 14.68 -30.28
CA VAL A 33 -0.86 15.82 -31.19
C VAL A 33 -2.00 15.78 -32.21
N ASN A 34 -2.39 16.98 -32.70
CA ASN A 34 -3.28 17.08 -33.86
C ASN A 34 -2.50 16.88 -35.17
N THR A 35 -3.04 16.10 -36.08
CA THR A 35 -2.42 15.77 -37.39
C THR A 35 -3.51 15.40 -38.42
N PRO A 36 -3.30 15.52 -39.75
CA PRO A 36 -2.17 16.10 -40.46
C PRO A 36 -2.28 17.63 -40.65
N LEU A 37 -1.15 18.28 -41.08
CA LEU A 37 -1.16 19.63 -41.58
C LEU A 37 -1.09 19.58 -43.13
N THR A 38 -1.79 20.49 -43.79
CA THR A 38 -1.77 20.58 -45.25
C THR A 38 -1.45 22.00 -45.71
N PHE A 39 -0.34 22.14 -46.43
CA PHE A 39 0.06 23.40 -47.05
C PHE A 39 -0.21 23.32 -48.56
N THR A 40 -0.71 24.44 -49.08
CA THR A 40 -0.98 24.62 -50.52
C THR A 40 -0.14 25.76 -51.08
N SER A 41 -0.12 25.97 -52.36
CA SER A 41 0.53 27.11 -53.00
C SER A 41 -0.08 28.49 -52.57
N ALA A 42 -1.24 28.48 -51.89
CA ALA A 42 -1.91 29.71 -51.45
C ALA A 42 -1.70 30.01 -49.94
N ASN A 43 -1.32 29.00 -49.11
CA ASN A 43 -1.15 29.17 -47.66
C ASN A 43 0.18 28.72 -47.12
N TRP A 44 1.14 28.39 -47.97
CA TRP A 44 2.43 27.81 -47.62
C TRP A 44 3.27 28.63 -46.61
N ASP A 45 3.13 29.95 -46.66
CA ASP A 45 3.79 30.97 -45.82
C ASP A 45 2.95 31.39 -44.61
N THR A 46 1.79 30.76 -44.40
CA THR A 46 0.92 31.01 -43.25
C THR A 46 1.19 29.92 -42.19
N PRO A 47 1.69 30.30 -41.00
CA PRO A 47 1.98 29.31 -39.95
C PRO A 47 0.70 28.55 -39.55
N GLN A 48 0.81 27.21 -39.54
CA GLN A 48 -0.24 26.33 -39.01
C GLN A 48 0.15 25.83 -37.60
N THR A 49 -0.82 25.82 -36.71
CA THR A 49 -0.61 25.47 -35.30
C THR A 49 -0.73 23.96 -35.07
N VAL A 50 0.27 23.42 -34.43
CA VAL A 50 0.21 22.08 -33.83
C VAL A 50 -0.10 22.26 -32.35
N THR A 51 -1.11 21.55 -31.85
CA THR A 51 -1.43 21.47 -30.43
C THR A 51 -0.91 20.16 -29.89
N VAL A 52 -0.10 20.25 -28.85
CA VAL A 52 0.33 19.11 -28.04
C VAL A 52 -0.54 19.07 -26.81
N THR A 53 -1.10 17.90 -26.50
CA THR A 53 -1.98 17.68 -25.34
C THR A 53 -1.37 16.61 -24.45
N GLY A 54 -1.10 16.94 -23.19
CA GLY A 54 -0.66 15.99 -22.17
C GLY A 54 -1.77 14.97 -21.89
N VAL A 55 -1.40 13.72 -21.68
CA VAL A 55 -2.29 12.64 -21.32
C VAL A 55 -2.15 12.39 -19.82
N ASN A 56 -3.26 12.24 -19.11
CA ASN A 56 -3.27 11.90 -17.70
C ASN A 56 -3.49 10.42 -17.55
N ASP A 57 -2.68 9.76 -16.77
CA ASP A 57 -2.87 8.37 -16.35
C ASP A 57 -2.88 8.27 -14.81
N ASN A 58 -2.47 7.18 -14.22
CA ASN A 58 -2.34 6.98 -12.77
C ASN A 58 -0.95 6.43 -12.40
N LEU A 59 0.00 6.47 -13.35
CA LEU A 59 1.32 5.89 -13.18
C LEU A 59 2.24 6.88 -12.45
N VAL A 60 2.95 6.43 -11.43
CA VAL A 60 3.98 7.23 -10.77
C VAL A 60 5.28 7.01 -11.53
N ASP A 61 5.53 7.82 -12.56
CA ASP A 61 6.72 7.70 -13.43
C ASP A 61 7.54 8.99 -13.56
N GLY A 62 7.04 10.07 -12.94
CA GLY A 62 7.70 11.37 -12.89
C GLY A 62 7.53 12.15 -14.19
N THR A 63 8.48 13.04 -14.45
CA THR A 63 8.41 13.90 -15.64
C THR A 63 8.98 13.19 -16.86
N ILE A 64 8.13 12.96 -17.86
CA ILE A 64 8.50 12.28 -19.11
C ILE A 64 8.68 13.29 -20.25
N THR A 65 9.63 13.03 -21.12
CA THR A 65 9.88 13.84 -22.33
C THR A 65 9.62 13.01 -23.58
N SER A 66 8.59 13.39 -24.33
CA SER A 66 8.24 12.81 -25.63
C SER A 66 8.85 13.62 -26.76
N THR A 67 9.26 12.94 -27.84
CA THR A 67 9.69 13.59 -29.07
C THR A 67 8.51 13.68 -30.03
N ILE A 68 8.16 14.91 -30.43
CA ILE A 68 7.16 15.15 -31.46
C ILE A 68 7.91 15.29 -32.79
N THR A 69 7.65 14.38 -33.73
CA THR A 69 8.27 14.40 -35.07
C THR A 69 7.30 14.95 -36.09
N VAL A 70 7.76 15.91 -36.89
CA VAL A 70 7.07 16.48 -38.04
C VAL A 70 7.77 15.99 -39.31
N ALA A 71 7.08 15.21 -40.14
CA ALA A 71 7.62 14.58 -41.33
C ALA A 71 6.75 14.88 -42.55
N VAL A 72 7.38 14.97 -43.74
CA VAL A 72 6.65 15.03 -45.01
C VAL A 72 6.01 13.67 -45.28
N LYS A 73 4.76 13.66 -45.71
CA LYS A 73 4.08 12.47 -46.20
C LYS A 73 4.25 12.37 -47.72
N ASP A 74 5.33 11.70 -48.16
CA ASP A 74 5.81 11.69 -49.52
C ASP A 74 4.75 11.31 -50.56
N ASP A 75 3.96 10.26 -50.32
CA ASP A 75 2.92 9.78 -51.21
C ASP A 75 1.73 10.73 -51.44
N SER A 76 1.70 11.82 -50.68
CA SER A 76 0.62 12.82 -50.67
C SER A 76 1.13 14.25 -50.81
N SER A 77 2.42 14.45 -51.08
CA SER A 77 3.09 15.73 -51.10
C SER A 77 3.73 16.08 -52.42
N ASP A 78 4.09 17.34 -52.63
CA ASP A 78 4.94 17.79 -53.74
C ASP A 78 6.31 17.10 -53.65
N ASN A 79 6.71 16.35 -54.69
CA ASN A 79 7.93 15.55 -54.71
C ASN A 79 9.21 16.37 -54.47
N ASN A 80 9.19 17.71 -54.60
CA ASN A 80 10.30 18.57 -54.27
C ASN A 80 10.52 18.66 -52.75
N PHE A 81 9.56 18.28 -51.96
CA PHE A 81 9.61 18.25 -50.50
C PHE A 81 9.92 16.89 -49.91
N ASP A 82 9.87 15.79 -50.70
CA ASP A 82 10.18 14.44 -50.24
C ASP A 82 11.56 14.30 -49.58
N PRO A 83 12.63 14.99 -50.06
CA PRO A 83 13.97 14.89 -49.42
C PRO A 83 14.12 15.78 -48.18
N VAL A 84 13.07 16.49 -47.73
CA VAL A 84 13.17 17.35 -46.54
C VAL A 84 13.26 16.48 -45.30
N ALA A 85 14.34 16.69 -44.52
CA ALA A 85 14.54 15.92 -43.29
C ALA A 85 13.45 16.25 -42.24
N ASP A 86 13.05 15.22 -41.50
CA ASP A 86 12.15 15.34 -40.39
C ASP A 86 12.65 16.37 -39.35
N GLN A 87 11.70 17.09 -38.78
CA GLN A 87 11.98 18.03 -37.69
C GLN A 87 11.39 17.50 -36.41
N THR A 88 12.02 17.81 -35.28
CA THR A 88 11.58 17.34 -33.98
C THR A 88 11.39 18.47 -32.98
N VAL A 89 10.40 18.31 -32.10
CA VAL A 89 10.11 19.18 -30.95
C VAL A 89 10.02 18.31 -29.71
N SER A 90 10.62 18.72 -28.60
CA SER A 90 10.47 18.04 -27.31
C SER A 90 9.22 18.53 -26.62
N ALA A 91 8.38 17.60 -26.16
CA ALA A 91 7.24 17.86 -25.30
C ALA A 91 7.49 17.20 -23.92
N THR A 92 7.29 17.96 -22.86
CA THR A 92 7.48 17.45 -21.49
C THR A 92 6.13 17.38 -20.80
N THR A 93 5.77 16.17 -20.32
CA THR A 93 4.60 15.93 -19.49
C THR A 93 5.06 15.80 -18.04
N THR A 94 4.42 16.55 -17.14
CA THR A 94 4.69 16.46 -15.70
C THR A 94 3.68 15.51 -15.07
N ASP A 95 4.19 14.56 -14.31
CA ASP A 95 3.38 13.63 -13.51
C ASP A 95 2.67 14.38 -12.37
N ASN A 96 1.42 14.04 -12.11
CA ASN A 96 0.60 14.55 -11.02
C ASN A 96 0.21 13.46 -10.01
N ASP A 97 0.65 12.23 -10.22
CA ASP A 97 0.37 11.11 -9.35
C ASP A 97 1.43 11.02 -8.24
N VAL A 98 1.00 10.58 -7.08
CA VAL A 98 1.84 10.55 -5.88
C VAL A 98 1.81 9.15 -5.28
N ALA A 99 2.98 8.56 -5.10
CA ALA A 99 3.14 7.27 -4.44
C ALA A 99 2.59 7.32 -3.01
N GLY A 100 1.81 6.30 -2.65
CA GLY A 100 1.20 6.17 -1.33
C GLY A 100 0.37 4.90 -1.23
N PHE A 101 -0.13 4.64 -0.03
CA PHE A 101 -1.11 3.57 0.18
C PHE A 101 -2.13 3.98 1.24
N THR A 102 -3.36 3.52 1.10
CA THR A 102 -4.46 3.78 2.04
C THR A 102 -4.74 2.51 2.85
N VAL A 103 -4.95 2.70 4.16
CA VAL A 103 -5.31 1.65 5.12
C VAL A 103 -6.71 1.90 5.65
N VAL A 104 -7.58 0.88 5.58
CA VAL A 104 -8.96 0.96 6.06
C VAL A 104 -9.24 -0.18 7.02
N GLN A 105 -9.53 0.15 8.29
CA GLN A 105 -9.88 -0.82 9.32
C GLN A 105 -11.32 -1.30 9.17
N SER A 106 -11.55 -2.59 9.30
CA SER A 106 -12.87 -3.21 9.40
C SER A 106 -13.61 -2.63 10.61
N GLY A 107 -14.84 -2.16 10.42
CA GLY A 107 -15.61 -1.56 11.52
C GLY A 107 -15.04 -0.27 12.14
N GLY A 108 -13.94 0.28 11.59
CA GLY A 108 -13.30 1.52 12.05
C GLY A 108 -12.30 1.36 13.20
N SER A 109 -12.09 0.15 13.70
CA SER A 109 -11.08 -0.22 14.71
C SER A 109 -10.63 -1.65 14.50
N THR A 110 -9.47 -2.02 15.04
CA THR A 110 -8.96 -3.40 15.01
C THR A 110 -8.93 -3.94 16.45
N GLY A 111 -9.73 -4.97 16.71
CA GLY A 111 -9.86 -5.59 18.03
C GLY A 111 -9.92 -7.10 17.97
N VAL A 112 -9.08 -7.75 18.75
CA VAL A 112 -8.98 -9.21 18.87
C VAL A 112 -9.06 -9.61 20.35
N ALA A 113 -9.11 -10.90 20.63
CA ALA A 113 -9.06 -11.47 21.97
C ALA A 113 -8.02 -12.59 21.99
N GLU A 114 -7.44 -12.85 23.16
CA GLU A 114 -6.50 -13.94 23.41
C GLU A 114 -7.07 -15.32 23.06
N THR A 115 -8.38 -15.47 23.04
CA THR A 115 -9.03 -16.70 22.56
C THR A 115 -8.74 -17.02 21.08
N GLY A 116 -7.87 -16.27 20.42
CA GLY A 116 -7.47 -16.47 19.03
C GLY A 116 -8.45 -15.88 18.02
N THR A 117 -9.25 -14.88 18.40
CA THR A 117 -10.13 -14.21 17.46
C THR A 117 -9.32 -13.38 16.46
N THR A 118 -9.93 -13.13 15.31
CA THR A 118 -9.29 -12.35 14.23
C THR A 118 -10.10 -11.10 13.91
N ASP A 119 -9.40 -10.05 13.51
CA ASP A 119 -9.96 -8.87 12.88
C ASP A 119 -9.13 -8.49 11.65
N THR A 120 -9.63 -7.61 10.80
CA THR A 120 -8.99 -7.30 9.53
C THR A 120 -8.95 -5.80 9.24
N PHE A 121 -7.96 -5.43 8.44
CA PHE A 121 -7.96 -4.16 7.72
C PHE A 121 -7.55 -4.40 6.27
N THR A 122 -7.80 -3.44 5.41
CA THR A 122 -7.39 -3.53 4.01
C THR A 122 -6.35 -2.47 3.68
N VAL A 123 -5.49 -2.79 2.72
CA VAL A 123 -4.49 -1.88 2.16
C VAL A 123 -4.67 -1.83 0.65
N VAL A 124 -4.52 -0.65 0.05
CA VAL A 124 -4.55 -0.41 -1.40
C VAL A 124 -3.55 0.70 -1.72
N LEU A 125 -2.87 0.63 -2.87
CA LEU A 125 -2.01 1.73 -3.30
C LEU A 125 -2.85 2.91 -3.79
N ASP A 126 -2.32 4.13 -3.64
CA ASP A 126 -3.00 5.37 -4.02
C ASP A 126 -2.76 5.73 -5.50
N ALA A 127 -1.67 5.20 -6.11
CA ALA A 127 -1.32 5.37 -7.51
C ALA A 127 -0.66 4.09 -8.07
N GLN A 128 -0.60 3.99 -9.39
CA GLN A 128 -0.06 2.81 -10.10
C GLN A 128 1.47 2.81 -10.05
N PRO A 129 2.11 1.72 -9.61
CA PRO A 129 3.55 1.59 -9.67
C PRO A 129 4.03 1.15 -11.07
N THR A 130 5.28 1.43 -11.41
CA THR A 130 5.94 0.93 -12.64
C THR A 130 6.43 -0.52 -12.49
N SER A 131 6.67 -0.96 -11.26
CA SER A 131 7.04 -2.34 -10.89
C SER A 131 6.34 -2.75 -9.59
N ASP A 132 6.59 -3.96 -9.09
CA ASP A 132 5.94 -4.45 -7.88
C ASP A 132 6.28 -3.58 -6.66
N VAL A 133 5.32 -3.44 -5.74
CA VAL A 133 5.48 -2.82 -4.42
C VAL A 133 5.18 -3.86 -3.36
N VAL A 134 6.13 -4.12 -2.49
CA VAL A 134 6.02 -5.06 -1.38
C VAL A 134 5.86 -4.28 -0.08
N LEU A 135 4.76 -4.52 0.62
CA LEU A 135 4.53 -3.98 1.96
C LEU A 135 4.73 -5.08 3.00
N MET A 136 5.43 -4.76 4.07
CA MET A 136 5.63 -5.63 5.23
C MET A 136 4.84 -5.11 6.42
N MET A 137 4.16 -6.02 7.12
CA MET A 137 3.45 -5.73 8.37
C MET A 137 4.18 -6.38 9.54
N THR A 138 4.36 -5.60 10.62
CA THR A 138 4.97 -6.06 11.86
C THR A 138 4.12 -5.65 13.06
N SER A 139 4.03 -6.51 14.07
CA SER A 139 3.43 -6.19 15.36
C SER A 139 4.50 -5.76 16.36
N SER A 140 4.21 -4.72 17.16
CA SER A 140 5.08 -4.31 18.26
C SER A 140 5.11 -5.31 19.41
N ASP A 141 4.07 -6.13 19.51
CA ASP A 141 3.94 -7.19 20.50
C ASP A 141 3.30 -8.44 19.89
N THR A 142 4.14 -9.42 19.60
CA THR A 142 3.70 -10.69 19.00
C THR A 142 3.20 -11.69 20.06
N GLY A 143 3.36 -11.39 21.35
CA GLY A 143 2.77 -12.13 22.45
C GLY A 143 1.26 -11.85 22.57
N GLU A 144 0.84 -10.68 22.13
CA GLU A 144 -0.55 -10.21 22.19
C GLU A 144 -1.28 -10.37 20.85
N ALA A 145 -0.66 -9.88 19.77
CA ALA A 145 -1.26 -9.90 18.46
C ALA A 145 -0.24 -10.20 17.36
N THR A 146 -0.57 -11.16 16.49
CA THR A 146 0.17 -11.44 15.26
C THR A 146 -0.56 -10.85 14.05
N VAL A 147 0.18 -10.63 12.96
CA VAL A 147 -0.35 -10.02 11.73
C VAL A 147 0.15 -10.77 10.49
N THR A 148 -0.63 -10.75 9.40
CA THR A 148 -0.19 -11.22 8.08
C THR A 148 1.09 -10.48 7.66
N GLY A 149 2.15 -11.22 7.26
CA GLY A 149 3.51 -10.67 7.15
C GLY A 149 3.76 -9.73 5.98
N THR A 150 3.27 -10.04 4.76
CA THR A 150 3.56 -9.25 3.55
C THR A 150 2.40 -9.19 2.58
N LEU A 151 2.29 -8.08 1.83
CA LEU A 151 1.44 -7.92 0.66
C LEU A 151 2.31 -7.53 -0.54
N THR A 152 1.92 -7.98 -1.74
CA THR A 152 2.57 -7.56 -2.99
C THR A 152 1.51 -6.96 -3.91
N PHE A 153 1.76 -5.72 -4.31
CA PHE A 153 0.99 -5.01 -5.34
C PHE A 153 1.81 -4.97 -6.62
N THR A 154 1.17 -5.28 -7.73
CA THR A 154 1.75 -5.23 -9.07
C THR A 154 1.16 -4.06 -9.86
N PRO A 155 1.74 -3.64 -11.00
CA PRO A 155 1.13 -2.65 -11.89
C PRO A 155 -0.30 -2.98 -12.34
N VAL A 156 -0.74 -4.24 -12.19
CA VAL A 156 -2.07 -4.70 -12.62
C VAL A 156 -3.09 -4.72 -11.49
N ASN A 157 -2.66 -4.98 -10.23
CA ASN A 157 -3.57 -5.14 -9.09
C ASN A 157 -3.44 -4.01 -8.04
N TRP A 158 -2.68 -2.97 -8.31
CA TRP A 158 -2.37 -1.88 -7.38
C TRP A 158 -3.60 -1.23 -6.72
N ASN A 159 -4.70 -1.11 -7.47
CA ASN A 159 -5.97 -0.51 -7.04
C ASN A 159 -6.97 -1.52 -6.46
N SER A 160 -6.54 -2.77 -6.25
CA SER A 160 -7.35 -3.81 -5.64
C SER A 160 -6.97 -3.96 -4.17
N ALA A 161 -7.87 -3.59 -3.26
CA ALA A 161 -7.62 -3.67 -1.83
C ALA A 161 -7.28 -5.11 -1.40
N GLN A 162 -6.17 -5.28 -0.70
CA GLN A 162 -5.73 -6.57 -0.13
C GLN A 162 -6.00 -6.58 1.37
N THR A 163 -6.43 -7.73 1.89
CA THR A 163 -6.79 -7.90 3.29
C THR A 163 -5.60 -8.33 4.12
N VAL A 164 -5.40 -7.66 5.24
CA VAL A 164 -4.49 -8.04 6.32
C VAL A 164 -5.31 -8.57 7.48
N THR A 165 -4.90 -9.71 8.03
CA THR A 165 -5.54 -10.32 9.20
C THR A 165 -4.65 -10.12 10.42
N VAL A 166 -5.24 -9.62 11.49
CA VAL A 166 -4.68 -9.57 12.83
C VAL A 166 -5.31 -10.70 13.66
N THR A 167 -4.51 -11.43 14.40
CA THR A 167 -4.95 -12.56 15.23
C THR A 167 -4.46 -12.35 16.66
N GLY A 168 -5.37 -12.42 17.63
CA GLY A 168 -5.03 -12.40 19.06
C GLY A 168 -4.24 -13.65 19.45
N VAL A 169 -3.32 -13.50 20.37
CA VAL A 169 -2.46 -14.57 20.90
C VAL A 169 -2.85 -14.83 22.34
N ASP A 170 -3.02 -16.09 22.68
CA ASP A 170 -3.39 -16.56 24.01
C ASP A 170 -2.15 -16.72 24.88
N ASP A 171 -2.17 -16.17 26.08
CA ASP A 171 -1.17 -16.51 27.10
C ASP A 171 -1.85 -16.90 28.43
N ASN A 172 -1.28 -16.74 29.58
CA ASN A 172 -1.87 -17.07 30.86
C ASN A 172 -1.64 -15.93 31.88
N ILE A 173 -1.32 -14.72 31.40
CA ILE A 173 -1.00 -13.56 32.23
C ILE A 173 -2.30 -12.73 32.38
N ILE A 174 -2.61 -12.34 33.61
CA ILE A 174 -3.72 -11.41 33.87
C ILE A 174 -3.16 -10.01 33.71
N ASP A 175 -3.21 -9.41 32.54
CA ASP A 175 -2.68 -8.08 32.25
C ASP A 175 -3.73 -7.11 31.68
N GLY A 176 -4.93 -7.62 31.42
CA GLY A 176 -6.07 -6.83 30.93
C GLY A 176 -5.97 -6.56 29.42
N THR A 177 -6.58 -5.47 28.99
CA THR A 177 -6.58 -5.15 27.55
C THR A 177 -5.28 -4.47 27.14
N ILE A 178 -4.53 -5.11 26.26
CA ILE A 178 -3.25 -4.61 25.71
C ILE A 178 -3.47 -4.00 24.33
N THR A 179 -2.67 -3.01 23.98
CA THR A 179 -2.68 -2.38 22.66
C THR A 179 -1.34 -2.57 21.97
N SER A 180 -1.34 -3.31 20.88
CA SER A 180 -0.20 -3.49 19.99
C SER A 180 -0.27 -2.52 18.82
N THR A 181 0.89 -2.04 18.35
CA THR A 181 0.99 -1.23 17.14
C THR A 181 1.39 -2.14 15.97
N ILE A 182 0.53 -2.22 14.96
CA ILE A 182 0.85 -2.86 13.68
C ILE A 182 1.44 -1.78 12.77
N THR A 183 2.68 -1.95 12.34
CA THR A 183 3.37 -1.05 11.40
C THR A 183 3.33 -1.66 10.01
N ILE A 184 2.96 -0.85 9.02
CA ILE A 184 2.96 -1.18 7.59
C ILE A 184 4.04 -0.32 6.93
N SER A 185 5.05 -0.94 6.35
CA SER A 185 6.20 -0.28 5.71
C SER A 185 6.44 -0.81 4.31
N VAL A 186 6.99 0.02 3.42
CA VAL A 186 7.50 -0.40 2.11
C VAL A 186 8.81 -1.19 2.30
N VAL A 187 8.99 -2.28 1.56
CA VAL A 187 10.25 -3.03 1.51
C VAL A 187 11.05 -2.53 0.29
N ASP A 188 11.83 -1.47 0.49
CA ASP A 188 12.55 -0.74 -0.59
C ASP A 188 13.31 -1.66 -1.55
N ALA A 189 14.06 -2.63 -1.02
CA ALA A 189 14.86 -3.56 -1.83
C ALA A 189 14.05 -4.46 -2.78
N SER A 190 12.71 -4.49 -2.65
CA SER A 190 11.80 -5.34 -3.40
C SER A 190 10.65 -4.56 -4.01
N SER A 191 10.69 -3.24 -3.97
CA SER A 191 9.61 -2.36 -4.38
C SER A 191 10.06 -1.41 -5.50
N ASP A 192 9.07 -0.81 -6.16
CA ASP A 192 9.26 0.31 -7.08
C ASP A 192 9.91 1.49 -6.32
N ASN A 193 11.04 1.98 -6.82
CA ASN A 193 11.81 3.05 -6.18
C ASN A 193 11.02 4.35 -5.94
N ASN A 194 9.94 4.56 -6.71
CA ASN A 194 9.06 5.72 -6.49
C ASN A 194 8.27 5.60 -5.19
N PHE A 195 8.12 4.38 -4.65
CA PHE A 195 7.44 4.10 -3.40
C PHE A 195 8.37 4.05 -2.18
N ASP A 196 9.71 3.98 -2.36
CA ASP A 196 10.68 3.93 -1.25
C ASP A 196 10.52 5.10 -0.25
N PRO A 197 10.22 6.35 -0.66
CA PRO A 197 10.05 7.45 0.29
C PRO A 197 8.69 7.49 0.99
N VAL A 198 7.79 6.53 0.71
CA VAL A 198 6.46 6.51 1.33
C VAL A 198 6.58 6.20 2.82
N ALA A 199 6.05 7.10 3.66
CA ALA A 199 6.11 6.95 5.10
C ALA A 199 5.30 5.74 5.59
N ASP A 200 5.81 5.07 6.62
CA ASP A 200 5.12 4.00 7.33
C ASP A 200 3.75 4.47 7.85
N LYS A 201 2.77 3.55 7.81
CA LYS A 201 1.48 3.75 8.47
C LYS A 201 1.30 2.74 9.60
N THR A 202 0.48 3.12 10.58
CA THR A 202 0.23 2.28 11.75
C THR A 202 -1.25 2.04 11.96
N VAL A 203 -1.56 0.86 12.50
CA VAL A 203 -2.88 0.46 13.00
C VAL A 203 -2.71 0.05 14.46
N SER A 204 -3.56 0.58 15.35
CA SER A 204 -3.63 0.12 16.73
C SER A 204 -4.55 -1.10 16.80
N ALA A 205 -4.03 -2.23 17.27
CA ALA A 205 -4.78 -3.44 17.54
C ALA A 205 -4.92 -3.62 19.05
N THR A 206 -6.14 -3.83 19.55
CA THR A 206 -6.40 -4.12 20.96
C THR A 206 -6.66 -5.60 21.14
N THR A 207 -5.97 -6.22 22.11
CA THR A 207 -6.19 -7.60 22.54
C THR A 207 -6.89 -7.61 23.88
N THR A 208 -8.00 -8.31 23.99
CA THR A 208 -8.72 -8.47 25.27
C THR A 208 -8.28 -9.75 25.96
N ASP A 209 -7.86 -9.61 27.22
CA ASP A 209 -7.46 -10.68 28.12
C ASP A 209 -8.66 -11.61 28.44
N ASN A 210 -8.42 -12.89 28.45
CA ASN A 210 -9.41 -13.92 28.80
C ASN A 210 -9.13 -14.59 30.14
N ASP A 211 -8.03 -14.27 30.81
CA ASP A 211 -7.61 -14.86 32.04
C ASP A 211 -8.30 -14.26 33.27
N THR A 212 -8.54 -15.09 34.26
CA THR A 212 -9.24 -14.69 35.46
C THR A 212 -8.45 -15.08 36.70
N ALA A 213 -8.24 -14.12 37.59
CA ALA A 213 -7.60 -14.36 38.87
C ALA A 213 -8.38 -15.39 39.72
N GLY A 214 -7.66 -16.37 40.20
CA GLY A 214 -8.23 -17.38 41.06
C GLY A 214 -7.22 -18.43 41.50
N PHE A 215 -7.65 -19.33 42.34
CA PHE A 215 -6.88 -20.50 42.71
C PHE A 215 -7.79 -21.69 42.94
N THR A 216 -7.26 -22.89 42.71
CA THR A 216 -7.94 -24.14 42.93
C THR A 216 -7.30 -24.87 44.09
N VAL A 217 -8.12 -25.43 44.96
CA VAL A 217 -7.70 -26.31 46.08
C VAL A 217 -8.12 -27.72 45.75
N VAL A 218 -7.16 -28.62 45.78
CA VAL A 218 -7.41 -30.05 45.55
C VAL A 218 -6.98 -30.86 46.79
N GLN A 219 -7.97 -31.52 47.40
CA GLN A 219 -7.78 -32.38 48.58
C GLN A 219 -7.23 -33.76 48.16
N SER A 220 -6.28 -34.27 48.91
CA SER A 220 -5.77 -35.65 48.77
C SER A 220 -6.91 -36.64 49.04
N GLY A 221 -7.13 -37.58 48.11
CA GLY A 221 -8.21 -38.59 48.26
C GLY A 221 -9.64 -38.04 48.26
N GLY A 222 -9.85 -36.76 47.90
CA GLY A 222 -11.18 -36.13 47.82
C GLY A 222 -11.73 -35.56 49.17
N SER A 223 -11.00 -35.75 50.24
CA SER A 223 -11.26 -35.14 51.57
C SER A 223 -10.00 -35.02 52.36
N THR A 224 -9.92 -34.06 53.27
CA THR A 224 -8.79 -33.91 54.19
C THR A 224 -9.21 -34.45 55.54
N GLY A 225 -8.56 -35.53 56.00
CA GLY A 225 -8.86 -36.21 57.25
C GLY A 225 -7.63 -36.43 58.08
N VAL A 226 -7.66 -35.99 59.32
CA VAL A 226 -6.60 -36.21 60.32
C VAL A 226 -7.18 -36.85 61.56
N ALA A 227 -6.35 -37.41 62.42
CA ALA A 227 -6.75 -38.01 63.70
C ALA A 227 -5.90 -37.46 64.85
N GLU A 228 -6.44 -37.40 66.07
CA GLU A 228 -5.77 -36.98 67.30
C GLU A 228 -4.45 -37.76 67.57
N THR A 229 -4.27 -38.90 66.88
CA THR A 229 -3.03 -39.68 66.97
C THR A 229 -1.88 -39.05 66.22
N GLY A 230 -2.06 -37.84 65.61
CA GLY A 230 -1.04 -37.11 64.91
C GLY A 230 -0.85 -37.51 63.43
N THR A 231 -1.88 -38.08 62.81
CA THR A 231 -1.86 -38.36 61.36
C THR A 231 -1.91 -37.03 60.56
N THR A 232 -1.31 -37.04 59.38
CA THR A 232 -1.29 -35.89 58.49
C THR A 232 -2.02 -36.17 57.19
N ASP A 233 -2.67 -35.18 56.63
CA ASP A 233 -3.19 -35.22 55.28
C ASP A 233 -2.79 -33.93 54.55
N THR A 234 -2.96 -33.89 53.24
CA THR A 234 -2.50 -32.80 52.41
C THR A 234 -3.56 -32.33 51.41
N PHE A 235 -3.48 -31.11 51.07
CA PHE A 235 -4.12 -30.54 49.89
C PHE A 235 -3.12 -29.72 49.10
N THR A 236 -3.39 -29.51 47.83
CA THR A 236 -2.59 -28.64 46.96
C THR A 236 -3.36 -27.39 46.58
N VAL A 237 -2.65 -26.31 46.40
CA VAL A 237 -3.20 -25.06 45.91
C VAL A 237 -2.43 -24.68 44.65
N VAL A 238 -3.13 -24.31 43.59
CA VAL A 238 -2.56 -23.82 42.33
C VAL A 238 -3.31 -22.58 41.89
N LEU A 239 -2.61 -21.58 41.37
CA LEU A 239 -3.23 -20.41 40.76
C LEU A 239 -3.84 -20.80 39.41
N ASN A 240 -4.94 -20.15 39.04
CA ASN A 240 -5.65 -20.44 37.80
C ASN A 240 -5.00 -19.74 36.59
N ALA A 241 -4.30 -18.62 36.82
CA ALA A 241 -3.58 -17.88 35.82
C ALA A 241 -2.26 -17.35 36.38
N GLN A 242 -1.35 -16.95 35.51
CA GLN A 242 -0.03 -16.45 35.89
C GLN A 242 -0.15 -15.00 36.45
N PRO A 243 0.31 -14.73 37.69
CA PRO A 243 0.26 -13.40 38.24
C PRO A 243 1.44 -12.55 37.73
N ALA A 244 1.23 -11.25 37.56
CA ALA A 244 2.27 -10.26 37.26
C ALA A 244 3.22 -9.99 38.43
N SER A 245 2.86 -10.40 39.65
CA SER A 245 3.65 -10.26 40.87
C SER A 245 3.32 -11.38 41.86
N ASP A 246 4.11 -11.51 42.94
CA ASP A 246 3.91 -12.52 43.97
C ASP A 246 2.49 -12.50 44.56
N VAL A 247 1.89 -13.70 44.65
CA VAL A 247 0.59 -13.90 45.35
C VAL A 247 0.85 -14.65 46.65
N VAL A 248 0.48 -14.04 47.75
CA VAL A 248 0.59 -14.64 49.08
C VAL A 248 -0.78 -15.14 49.53
N LEU A 249 -0.90 -16.45 49.75
CA LEU A 249 -2.09 -17.07 50.28
C LEU A 249 -1.91 -17.39 51.76
N THR A 250 -2.88 -17.05 52.59
CA THR A 250 -2.89 -17.40 54.01
C THR A 250 -3.80 -18.59 54.23
N VAL A 251 -3.28 -19.59 54.89
CA VAL A 251 -4.06 -20.80 55.34
C VAL A 251 -4.23 -20.69 56.85
N THR A 252 -5.48 -20.77 57.28
CA THR A 252 -5.82 -20.68 58.70
C THR A 252 -6.77 -21.83 59.06
N SER A 253 -6.63 -22.36 60.29
CA SER A 253 -7.61 -23.24 60.90
C SER A 253 -8.62 -22.42 61.72
N SER A 254 -9.89 -22.75 61.67
CA SER A 254 -10.91 -22.17 62.52
C SER A 254 -10.86 -22.71 63.97
N ASP A 255 -10.21 -23.88 64.14
CA ASP A 255 -9.95 -24.47 65.44
C ASP A 255 -8.52 -25.04 65.46
N THR A 256 -7.70 -24.52 66.33
CA THR A 256 -6.29 -24.91 66.53
C THR A 256 -6.12 -25.87 67.73
N GLY A 257 -7.17 -26.22 68.38
CA GLY A 257 -7.16 -27.08 69.55
C GLY A 257 -7.49 -28.54 69.27
N GLU A 258 -7.94 -28.83 68.02
CA GLU A 258 -8.32 -30.18 67.55
C GLU A 258 -7.27 -30.76 66.57
#